data_a888c46f64085248d11dc700bf1a684b
#
_entry.id   a888c46f64085248d11dc700bf1a684b
#
_cell.length_a   1.000
_cell.length_b   1.000
_cell.length_c   1.000
_cell.angle_alpha   90.00
_cell.angle_beta   90.00
_cell.angle_gamma   90.00
#
_symmetry.space_group_name_H-M   'P 1'
#
loop_
_entity.id
_entity.type
_entity.pdbx_description
1 polymer ?
#
loop_
_entity_poly.entity_id
_entity_poly.type
_entity_poly.pdbx_seq_one_letter_code
_entity_poly.pdbx_strand_id
1 'polypeptide(L)'
;KVGRILRKCIELDPEWNNGAVYSAMMSFTSTRTDISEDLLRDSVDFYFNKAILYSDSLDAGPFLAYAESIHKTYQERKEFEDKLNYVIDMKTKSRSRYELPNLIAKNRAEWLLSKTDDYFLE
;
A
#
# COMPACT_ATOMS: atom_id res chain seq x y z
N LYS A 1 19.37 -1.47 7.05
CA LYS A 1 19.74 -2.44 5.98
C LYS A 1 18.65 -2.53 4.92
N VAL A 2 17.42 -2.79 5.33
CA VAL A 2 16.31 -2.94 4.37
C VAL A 2 16.12 -1.65 3.57
N GLY A 3 16.11 -0.50 4.25
CA GLY A 3 15.96 0.78 3.58
C GLY A 3 17.05 1.07 2.58
N ARG A 4 18.29 0.72 2.90
CA ARG A 4 19.42 0.89 1.97
C ARG A 4 19.28 0.02 0.74
N ILE A 5 18.89 -1.24 0.92
CA ILE A 5 18.69 -2.17 -0.18
C ILE A 5 17.58 -1.66 -1.09
N LEU A 6 16.47 -1.23 -0.53
CA LEU A 6 15.33 -0.73 -1.31
C LEU A 6 15.70 0.54 -2.09
N ARG A 7 16.42 1.47 -1.46
CA ARG A 7 16.87 2.68 -2.17
C ARG A 7 17.80 2.34 -3.33
N LYS A 8 18.67 1.35 -3.13
CA LYS A 8 19.57 0.91 -4.18
C LYS A 8 18.80 0.30 -5.34
N CYS A 9 17.75 -0.46 -5.06
CA CYS A 9 16.87 -0.99 -6.11
C CYS A 9 16.22 0.10 -6.92
N ILE A 10 15.78 1.18 -6.27
CA ILE A 10 15.17 2.34 -6.96
C ILE A 10 16.20 3.02 -7.86
N GLU A 11 17.44 3.20 -7.37
CA GLU A 11 18.51 3.80 -8.18
C GLU A 11 18.81 2.98 -9.43
N LEU A 12 18.83 1.65 -9.29
CA LEU A 12 19.21 0.76 -10.39
C LEU A 12 18.08 0.60 -11.40
N ASP A 13 16.86 0.47 -10.94
CA ASP A 13 15.70 0.28 -11.83
C ASP A 13 14.42 0.69 -11.12
N PRO A 14 14.04 1.98 -11.22
CA PRO A 14 12.84 2.46 -10.52
C PRO A 14 11.54 1.84 -11.04
N GLU A 15 11.55 1.31 -12.26
CA GLU A 15 10.36 0.70 -12.84
C GLU A 15 10.30 -0.81 -12.63
N TRP A 16 11.30 -1.38 -11.94
CA TRP A 16 11.36 -2.83 -11.74
C TRP A 16 10.07 -3.37 -11.17
N ASN A 17 9.57 -4.44 -11.80
CA ASN A 17 8.33 -5.10 -11.41
C ASN A 17 7.18 -4.10 -11.21
N ASN A 18 7.11 -3.13 -12.12
CA ASN A 18 6.06 -2.10 -12.15
C ASN A 18 5.95 -1.33 -10.83
N GLY A 19 7.09 -1.02 -10.25
CA GLY A 19 7.13 -0.18 -9.05
C GLY A 19 6.95 -0.93 -7.74
N ALA A 20 7.08 -2.25 -7.74
CA ALA A 20 6.91 -3.04 -6.52
C ALA A 20 7.84 -2.59 -5.38
N VAL A 21 9.04 -2.07 -5.72
CA VAL A 21 9.97 -1.59 -4.72
C VAL A 21 9.41 -0.37 -3.97
N TYR A 22 8.58 0.44 -4.62
CA TYR A 22 7.94 1.58 -3.96
C TYR A 22 6.91 1.13 -2.92
N SER A 23 6.17 0.06 -3.21
CA SER A 23 5.25 -0.53 -2.23
C SER A 23 6.01 -1.04 -1.01
N ALA A 24 7.17 -1.67 -1.23
CA ALA A 24 8.02 -2.12 -0.14
C ALA A 24 8.57 -0.95 0.68
N MET A 25 8.99 0.15 0.01
CA MET A 25 9.45 1.37 0.68
C MET A 25 8.33 2.00 1.52
N MET A 26 7.12 1.98 1.01
CA MET A 26 5.96 2.51 1.74
C MET A 26 5.77 1.76 3.07
N SER A 27 5.79 0.43 3.01
CA SER A 27 5.64 -0.39 4.21
C SER A 27 6.81 -0.21 5.18
N PHE A 28 8.03 -0.16 4.65
CA PHE A 28 9.22 0.06 5.47
C PHE A 28 9.17 1.43 6.17
N THR A 29 8.84 2.48 5.42
CA THR A 29 8.81 3.85 5.95
C THR A 29 7.77 3.99 7.05
N SER A 30 6.62 3.35 6.90
CA SER A 30 5.53 3.44 7.88
C SER A 30 5.91 2.89 9.26
N THR A 31 6.95 2.06 9.34
CA THR A 31 7.40 1.48 10.61
C THR A 31 8.51 2.29 11.27
N ARG A 32 9.02 3.34 10.64
CA ARG A 32 10.11 4.14 11.19
C ARG A 32 9.64 4.96 12.39
N THR A 33 10.51 5.04 13.40
CA THR A 33 10.25 5.80 14.62
C THR A 33 11.21 6.97 14.78
N ASP A 34 12.16 7.13 13.85
CA ASP A 34 13.22 8.13 13.91
C ASP A 34 12.92 9.41 13.13
N ILE A 35 11.70 9.52 12.59
CA ILE A 35 11.25 10.70 11.83
C ILE A 35 9.91 11.19 12.38
N SER A 36 9.57 12.45 12.08
CA SER A 36 8.29 13.00 12.51
C SER A 36 7.12 12.34 11.77
N GLU A 37 5.93 12.43 12.34
CA GLU A 37 4.72 11.91 11.69
C GLU A 37 4.50 12.58 10.34
N ASP A 38 4.68 13.90 10.26
CA ASP A 38 4.48 14.64 9.01
C ASP A 38 5.42 14.15 7.91
N LEU A 39 6.70 13.98 8.25
CA LEU A 39 7.69 13.49 7.28
C LEU A 39 7.40 12.04 6.89
N LEU A 40 6.99 11.22 7.84
CA LEU A 40 6.63 9.83 7.57
C LEU A 40 5.47 9.77 6.59
N ARG A 41 4.40 10.53 6.85
CA ARG A 41 3.22 10.51 5.98
C ARG A 41 3.53 11.06 4.59
N ASP A 42 4.31 12.14 4.49
CA ASP A 42 4.72 12.69 3.21
C ASP A 42 5.54 11.68 2.41
N SER A 43 6.45 10.97 3.08
CA SER A 43 7.28 9.95 2.42
C SER A 43 6.44 8.77 1.94
N VAL A 44 5.50 8.30 2.75
CA VAL A 44 4.60 7.21 2.37
C VAL A 44 3.75 7.63 1.18
N ASP A 45 3.22 8.86 1.18
CA ASP A 45 2.43 9.37 0.05
C ASP A 45 3.27 9.42 -1.23
N PHE A 46 4.52 9.83 -1.12
CA PHE A 46 5.43 9.87 -2.27
C PHE A 46 5.59 8.48 -2.86
N TYR A 47 5.88 7.49 -2.03
CA TYR A 47 6.08 6.11 -2.50
C TYR A 47 4.78 5.50 -3.02
N PHE A 48 3.66 5.80 -2.39
CA PHE A 48 2.35 5.35 -2.85
C PHE A 48 2.06 5.86 -4.26
N ASN A 49 2.28 7.16 -4.50
CA ASN A 49 2.04 7.75 -5.81
C ASN A 49 2.96 7.16 -6.88
N LYS A 50 4.21 6.86 -6.53
CA LYS A 50 5.13 6.21 -7.46
C LYS A 50 4.71 4.78 -7.78
N ALA A 51 4.26 4.04 -6.76
CA ALA A 51 3.79 2.67 -6.98
C ALA A 51 2.59 2.64 -7.92
N ILE A 52 1.65 3.58 -7.74
CA ILE A 52 0.48 3.69 -8.62
C ILE A 52 0.91 4.06 -10.03
N LEU A 53 1.82 5.01 -10.18
CA LEU A 53 2.30 5.46 -11.48
C LEU A 53 2.91 4.30 -12.28
N TYR A 54 3.81 3.54 -11.67
CA TYR A 54 4.53 2.49 -12.38
C TYR A 54 3.70 1.22 -12.59
N SER A 55 2.60 1.06 -11.87
CA SER A 55 1.66 -0.04 -12.09
C SER A 55 0.44 0.37 -12.92
N ASP A 56 0.36 1.63 -13.33
CA ASP A 56 -0.80 2.21 -14.05
C ASP A 56 -2.11 2.02 -13.27
N SER A 57 -2.01 2.06 -11.94
CA SER A 57 -3.14 1.85 -11.03
C SER A 57 -3.77 0.46 -11.13
N LEU A 58 -3.06 -0.51 -11.71
CA LEU A 58 -3.57 -1.87 -11.89
C LEU A 58 -3.30 -2.78 -10.69
N ASP A 59 -2.39 -2.38 -9.81
CA ASP A 59 -2.00 -3.18 -8.66
C ASP A 59 -2.78 -2.74 -7.42
N ALA A 60 -3.51 -3.66 -6.79
CA ALA A 60 -4.26 -3.39 -5.57
C ALA A 60 -3.35 -3.30 -4.33
N GLY A 61 -2.15 -3.85 -4.40
CA GLY A 61 -1.22 -3.92 -3.25
C GLY A 61 -0.95 -2.59 -2.57
N PRO A 62 -0.60 -1.52 -3.32
CA PRO A 62 -0.32 -0.21 -2.70
C PRO A 62 -1.50 0.34 -1.91
N PHE A 63 -2.71 0.20 -2.41
CA PHE A 63 -3.91 0.68 -1.71
C PHE A 63 -4.12 -0.08 -0.40
N LEU A 64 -3.95 -1.39 -0.42
CA LEU A 64 -4.08 -2.23 0.76
C LEU A 64 -3.01 -1.88 1.79
N ALA A 65 -1.76 -1.75 1.34
CA ALA A 65 -0.65 -1.40 2.21
C ALA A 65 -0.84 -0.03 2.86
N TYR A 66 -1.33 0.95 2.12
CA TYR A 66 -1.60 2.28 2.66
C TYR A 66 -2.66 2.22 3.76
N ALA A 67 -3.75 1.49 3.51
CA ALA A 67 -4.81 1.34 4.49
C ALA A 67 -4.28 0.72 5.79
N GLU A 68 -3.52 -0.35 5.69
CA GLU A 68 -2.99 -1.04 6.86
C GLU A 68 -1.90 -0.24 7.57
N SER A 69 -1.04 0.45 6.81
CA SER A 69 0.12 1.14 7.37
C SER A 69 -0.21 2.51 7.96
N ILE A 70 -1.09 3.26 7.32
CA ILE A 70 -1.38 4.64 7.70
C ILE A 70 -2.76 4.76 8.36
N HIS A 71 -3.81 4.43 7.63
CA HIS A 71 -5.16 4.70 8.12
C HIS A 71 -5.50 3.92 9.38
N LYS A 72 -5.09 2.66 9.45
CA LYS A 72 -5.30 1.83 10.63
C LYS A 72 -4.48 2.37 11.82
N THR A 73 -3.21 2.70 11.58
CA THR A 73 -2.30 3.17 12.63
C THR A 73 -2.75 4.51 13.21
N TYR A 74 -3.23 5.43 12.36
CA TYR A 74 -3.63 6.77 12.79
C TYR A 74 -5.13 6.87 13.04
N GLN A 75 -5.83 5.74 13.11
CA GLN A 75 -7.28 5.69 13.44
C GLN A 75 -8.14 6.47 12.45
N GLU A 76 -7.82 6.40 11.17
CA GLU A 76 -8.55 7.05 10.09
C GLU A 76 -9.54 6.05 9.49
N ARG A 77 -10.62 5.79 10.22
CA ARG A 77 -11.58 4.73 9.87
C ARG A 77 -12.20 4.89 8.49
N LYS A 78 -12.67 6.10 8.17
CA LYS A 78 -13.31 6.33 6.88
C LYS A 78 -12.37 6.09 5.72
N GLU A 79 -11.16 6.64 5.81
CA GLU A 79 -10.14 6.47 4.78
C GLU A 79 -9.72 5.01 4.65
N PHE A 80 -9.63 4.29 5.78
CA PHE A 80 -9.35 2.87 5.81
C PHE A 80 -10.41 2.10 5.02
N GLU A 81 -11.67 2.33 5.34
CA GLU A 81 -12.79 1.66 4.67
C GLU A 81 -12.85 2.03 3.19
N ASP A 82 -12.63 3.30 2.84
CA ASP A 82 -12.65 3.76 1.45
C ASP A 82 -11.57 3.05 0.62
N LYS A 83 -10.35 2.93 1.16
CA LYS A 83 -9.28 2.23 0.45
C LYS A 83 -9.58 0.76 0.26
N LEU A 84 -10.11 0.09 1.28
CA LEU A 84 -10.46 -1.33 1.18
C LEU A 84 -11.59 -1.56 0.19
N ASN A 85 -12.59 -0.70 0.19
CA ASN A 85 -13.69 -0.79 -0.79
C ASN A 85 -13.18 -0.55 -2.21
N TYR A 86 -12.23 0.37 -2.38
CA TYR A 86 -11.61 0.60 -3.68
C TYR A 86 -10.94 -0.69 -4.19
N VAL A 87 -10.21 -1.38 -3.31
CA VAL A 87 -9.56 -2.65 -3.67
C VAL A 87 -10.59 -3.70 -4.06
N ILE A 88 -11.67 -3.83 -3.27
CA ILE A 88 -12.72 -4.82 -3.53
C ILE A 88 -13.40 -4.55 -4.87
N ASP A 89 -13.64 -3.27 -5.18
CA ASP A 89 -14.33 -2.88 -6.40
C ASP A 89 -13.43 -2.86 -7.63
N MET A 90 -12.11 -2.99 -7.47
CA MET A 90 -11.19 -3.00 -8.61
C MET A 90 -11.49 -4.16 -9.55
N LYS A 91 -11.50 -3.84 -10.84
CA LYS A 91 -11.64 -4.85 -11.88
C LYS A 91 -10.26 -5.19 -12.41
N THR A 92 -9.87 -6.44 -12.28
CA THR A 92 -8.58 -6.92 -12.75
C THR A 92 -8.77 -7.69 -14.05
N LYS A 93 -7.97 -7.32 -15.05
CA LYS A 93 -8.02 -7.99 -16.35
C LYS A 93 -7.59 -9.45 -16.19
N SER A 94 -8.40 -10.35 -16.72
CA SER A 94 -8.14 -11.78 -16.69
C SER A 94 -6.80 -12.09 -17.38
N ARG A 95 -6.02 -12.98 -16.76
CA ARG A 95 -4.70 -13.40 -17.23
C ARG A 95 -3.65 -12.29 -17.23
N SER A 96 -3.93 -11.18 -16.55
CA SER A 96 -2.91 -10.16 -16.33
C SER A 96 -1.98 -10.60 -15.21
N ARG A 97 -0.80 -9.96 -15.14
CA ARG A 97 0.16 -10.22 -14.07
C ARG A 97 -0.39 -9.88 -12.69
N TYR A 98 -1.46 -9.08 -12.64
CA TYR A 98 -2.06 -8.63 -11.39
C TYR A 98 -3.25 -9.49 -10.96
N GLU A 99 -3.66 -10.47 -11.76
CA GLU A 99 -4.86 -11.26 -11.47
C GLU A 99 -4.78 -11.96 -10.11
N LEU A 100 -3.76 -12.77 -9.89
CA LEU A 100 -3.62 -13.48 -8.62
C LEU A 100 -3.28 -12.55 -7.45
N PRO A 101 -2.30 -11.64 -7.57
CA PRO A 101 -2.03 -10.70 -6.48
C PRO A 101 -3.24 -9.86 -6.09
N ASN A 102 -4.04 -9.40 -7.06
CA ASN A 102 -5.23 -8.60 -6.76
C ASN A 102 -6.33 -9.44 -6.13
N LEU A 103 -6.47 -10.70 -6.53
CA LEU A 103 -7.44 -11.60 -5.89
C LEU A 103 -7.08 -11.79 -4.42
N ILE A 104 -5.81 -12.00 -4.12
CA ILE A 104 -5.33 -12.13 -2.74
C ILE A 104 -5.59 -10.84 -1.98
N ALA A 105 -5.29 -9.69 -2.59
CA ALA A 105 -5.52 -8.37 -1.97
C ALA A 105 -7.00 -8.14 -1.69
N LYS A 106 -7.88 -8.51 -2.60
CA LYS A 106 -9.33 -8.38 -2.40
C LYS A 106 -9.81 -9.24 -1.23
N ASN A 107 -9.34 -10.48 -1.14
CA ASN A 107 -9.70 -11.36 -0.03
C ASN A 107 -9.20 -10.77 1.30
N ARG A 108 -8.00 -10.22 1.31
CA ARG A 108 -7.45 -9.56 2.49
C ARG A 108 -8.27 -8.33 2.87
N ALA A 109 -8.68 -7.53 1.88
CA ALA A 109 -9.49 -6.33 2.10
C ALA A 109 -10.85 -6.68 2.71
N GLU A 110 -11.49 -7.73 2.21
CA GLU A 110 -12.76 -8.17 2.76
C GLU A 110 -12.61 -8.63 4.21
N TRP A 111 -11.54 -9.37 4.50
CA TRP A 111 -11.25 -9.81 5.86
C TRP A 111 -11.02 -8.61 6.79
N LEU A 112 -10.24 -7.63 6.34
CA LEU A 112 -9.95 -6.43 7.12
C LEU A 112 -11.22 -5.62 7.39
N LEU A 113 -12.11 -5.50 6.39
CA LEU A 113 -13.39 -4.81 6.59
C LEU A 113 -14.24 -5.52 7.64
N SER A 114 -14.22 -6.84 7.67
CA SER A 114 -14.98 -7.60 8.67
C SER A 114 -14.43 -7.39 10.08
N LYS A 115 -13.20 -6.90 10.22
CA LYS A 115 -12.53 -6.66 11.50
C LYS A 115 -12.40 -5.17 11.82
N THR A 116 -13.04 -4.29 11.04
CA THR A 116 -12.89 -2.85 11.21
C THR A 116 -13.18 -2.39 12.65
N ASP A 117 -14.24 -2.92 13.26
CA ASP A 117 -14.61 -2.54 14.62
C ASP A 117 -13.53 -2.93 15.65
N ASP A 118 -12.76 -3.96 15.36
CA ASP A 118 -11.67 -4.41 16.25
C ASP A 118 -10.46 -3.48 16.18
N TYR A 119 -10.27 -2.79 15.04
CA TYR A 119 -9.10 -1.95 14.81
C TYR A 119 -9.30 -0.51 15.25
N PHE A 120 -10.53 -0.02 15.31
CA PHE A 120 -10.84 1.36 15.63
C PHE A 120 -11.57 1.47 16.95
N LEU A 121 -11.21 2.52 17.70
CA LEU A 121 -11.70 2.70 19.07
C LEU A 121 -13.15 3.17 19.14
N GLU A 122 -13.75 3.50 18.03
CA GLU A 122 -15.15 3.95 17.97
C GLU A 122 -16.07 2.90 17.40
#